data_9851e593566eec61e79564df2ebe50b5
#
_entry.id   9851e593566eec61e79564df2ebe50b5
#
_cell.length_a   1.000
_cell.length_b   1.000
_cell.length_c   1.000
_cell.angle_alpha   90.00
_cell.angle_beta   90.00
_cell.angle_gamma   90.00
#
_symmetry.space_group_name_H-M   'P 1'
#
loop_
_entity.id
_entity.type
_entity.pdbx_description
1 polymer ?
#
loop_
_entity_poly.entity_id
_entity_poly.type
_entity_poly.pdbx_seq_one_letter_code
_entity_poly.pdbx_strand_id
1 'polypeptide(L)'
;MKILVIKFRNIGDVLLTTPLIENLHHYYPDATINFALNKGTEAMIEGNPYINKIHIYDRQSANSGFFKKLITELKFIRAIKKEKYDMAVQTTTGDRGVIISKYAKIKKIVGFLGKHKAINKLLSVKAKYYENFSHTVDLNLNALRALGFEPVSKKVSVFSDESVEHLNLPKRFVHVHLTSRWMFKCANDESMAELIDYCENELNAKVVLTSDNKENELNKLASVLKICKSEPINLGGKLSLKQTIALSKRSSLFIGVDTAIMHIAAANDIPVIAFFGPSGAFEWGPWDNSLMQNGYTAQNGIQSMGKHIVYQKDWDFVPCDKEGIKEHGVENTLMDFSDEMPEIKEKIKQILKGEI
;
A
#
# COMPACT_ATOMS: atom_id res chain seq x y z
N MET A 1 21.64 -17.00 -11.71
CA MET A 1 20.20 -17.24 -11.93
C MET A 1 19.48 -15.90 -12.10
N LYS A 2 18.45 -15.81 -12.98
CA LYS A 2 17.64 -14.61 -13.15
C LYS A 2 16.20 -14.88 -12.68
N ILE A 3 15.69 -14.05 -11.75
CA ILE A 3 14.36 -14.15 -11.17
C ILE A 3 13.54 -12.95 -11.59
N LEU A 4 12.28 -13.19 -12.02
CA LEU A 4 11.30 -12.14 -12.30
C LEU A 4 10.20 -12.19 -11.24
N VAL A 5 10.08 -11.15 -10.42
CA VAL A 5 8.93 -10.96 -9.53
C VAL A 5 7.84 -10.20 -10.29
N ILE A 6 6.59 -10.62 -10.19
CA ILE A 6 5.46 -10.03 -10.95
C ILE A 6 4.36 -9.60 -9.99
N LYS A 7 3.99 -8.30 -10.01
CA LYS A 7 2.88 -7.73 -9.26
C LYS A 7 2.13 -6.68 -10.09
N PHE A 8 1.11 -7.10 -10.84
CA PHE A 8 0.28 -6.17 -11.64
C PHE A 8 -0.94 -5.69 -10.85
N ARG A 9 -0.69 -4.94 -9.80
CA ARG A 9 -1.72 -4.41 -8.89
C ARG A 9 -1.52 -2.92 -8.63
N ASN A 10 -2.04 -2.40 -7.52
CA ASN A 10 -1.96 -0.99 -7.13
C ASN A 10 -0.63 -0.67 -6.40
N ILE A 11 -0.44 0.59 -6.05
CA ILE A 11 0.77 1.13 -5.42
C ILE A 11 1.08 0.40 -4.11
N GLY A 12 0.13 0.33 -3.17
CA GLY A 12 0.30 -0.37 -1.88
C GLY A 12 0.60 -1.86 -2.04
N ASP A 13 -0.07 -2.55 -2.98
CA ASP A 13 0.21 -3.96 -3.30
C ASP A 13 1.67 -4.20 -3.72
N VAL A 14 2.25 -3.30 -4.51
CA VAL A 14 3.65 -3.40 -4.95
C VAL A 14 4.59 -3.18 -3.77
N LEU A 15 4.34 -2.17 -2.93
CA LEU A 15 5.12 -1.90 -1.73
C LEU A 15 5.14 -3.11 -0.78
N LEU A 16 3.98 -3.70 -0.50
CA LEU A 16 3.84 -4.86 0.39
C LEU A 16 4.43 -6.17 -0.19
N THR A 17 5.01 -6.12 -1.40
CA THR A 17 5.76 -7.24 -1.99
C THR A 17 7.27 -7.16 -1.67
N THR A 18 7.76 -6.03 -1.15
CA THR A 18 9.20 -5.82 -0.90
C THR A 18 9.83 -6.84 0.04
N PRO A 19 9.16 -7.36 1.09
CA PRO A 19 9.72 -8.43 1.91
C PRO A 19 10.06 -9.70 1.12
N LEU A 20 9.27 -10.05 0.11
CA LEU A 20 9.57 -11.18 -0.76
C LEU A 20 10.87 -10.98 -1.56
N ILE A 21 11.15 -9.75 -1.99
CA ILE A 21 12.36 -9.42 -2.75
C ILE A 21 13.60 -9.63 -1.87
N GLU A 22 13.57 -9.12 -0.63
CA GLU A 22 14.65 -9.28 0.34
C GLU A 22 14.93 -10.75 0.64
N ASN A 23 13.88 -11.54 0.88
CA ASN A 23 14.01 -12.98 1.11
C ASN A 23 14.51 -13.75 -0.11
N LEU A 24 14.05 -13.40 -1.32
CA LEU A 24 14.59 -14.00 -2.54
C LEU A 24 16.08 -13.71 -2.71
N HIS A 25 16.54 -12.49 -2.39
CA HIS A 25 17.96 -12.17 -2.40
C HIS A 25 18.73 -12.97 -1.33
N HIS A 26 18.18 -13.10 -0.13
CA HIS A 26 18.80 -13.89 0.94
C HIS A 26 19.04 -15.35 0.53
N TYR A 27 18.03 -16.02 -0.05
CA TYR A 27 18.14 -17.43 -0.43
C TYR A 27 18.81 -17.66 -1.79
N TYR A 28 18.89 -16.64 -2.62
CA TYR A 28 19.54 -16.66 -3.93
C TYR A 28 20.47 -15.43 -4.08
N PRO A 29 21.56 -15.35 -3.29
CA PRO A 29 22.39 -14.13 -3.24
C PRO A 29 23.03 -13.76 -4.58
N ASP A 30 23.33 -14.73 -5.42
CA ASP A 30 23.91 -14.54 -6.75
C ASP A 30 22.85 -14.34 -7.85
N ALA A 31 21.57 -14.27 -7.49
CA ALA A 31 20.52 -14.10 -8.49
C ALA A 31 20.32 -12.62 -8.86
N THR A 32 20.15 -12.37 -10.14
CA THR A 32 19.66 -11.09 -10.64
C THR A 32 18.14 -11.05 -10.49
N ILE A 33 17.62 -10.20 -9.62
CA ILE A 33 16.17 -10.05 -9.40
C ILE A 33 15.68 -8.84 -10.19
N ASN A 34 14.68 -9.05 -11.02
CA ASN A 34 13.97 -8.01 -11.75
C ASN A 34 12.49 -8.01 -11.36
N PHE A 35 11.82 -6.89 -11.58
CA PHE A 35 10.43 -6.73 -11.19
C PHE A 35 9.56 -6.31 -12.39
N ALA A 36 8.34 -6.85 -12.49
CA ALA A 36 7.35 -6.47 -13.48
C ALA A 36 6.08 -5.94 -12.81
N LEU A 37 5.68 -4.72 -13.16
CA LEU A 37 4.58 -3.99 -12.53
C LEU A 37 3.80 -3.11 -13.51
N ASN A 38 2.72 -2.50 -13.03
CA ASN A 38 1.97 -1.51 -13.79
C ASN A 38 2.62 -0.12 -13.69
N LYS A 39 2.57 0.65 -14.77
CA LYS A 39 2.98 2.06 -14.79
C LYS A 39 2.29 2.87 -13.68
N GLY A 40 3.07 3.72 -13.03
CA GLY A 40 2.64 4.55 -11.89
C GLY A 40 2.77 3.86 -10.52
N THR A 41 3.34 2.64 -10.47
CA THR A 41 3.62 1.95 -9.20
C THR A 41 5.12 1.74 -8.94
N GLU A 42 5.97 2.14 -9.88
CA GLU A 42 7.42 1.92 -9.87
C GLU A 42 8.13 2.58 -8.71
N ALA A 43 7.66 3.75 -8.24
CA ALA A 43 8.24 4.46 -7.10
C ALA A 43 8.32 3.62 -5.82
N MET A 44 7.49 2.58 -5.69
CA MET A 44 7.49 1.70 -4.52
C MET A 44 8.68 0.77 -4.42
N ILE A 45 9.38 0.56 -5.52
CA ILE A 45 10.51 -0.37 -5.61
C ILE A 45 11.76 0.25 -6.27
N GLU A 46 11.64 1.46 -6.83
CA GLU A 46 12.81 2.21 -7.31
C GLU A 46 13.74 2.53 -6.15
N GLY A 47 15.05 2.33 -6.35
CA GLY A 47 16.05 2.48 -5.30
C GLY A 47 16.21 1.26 -4.38
N ASN A 48 15.40 0.21 -4.54
CA ASN A 48 15.59 -1.03 -3.79
C ASN A 48 16.91 -1.71 -4.26
N PRO A 49 17.88 -1.94 -3.35
CA PRO A 49 19.21 -2.43 -3.72
C PRO A 49 19.22 -3.84 -4.31
N TYR A 50 18.16 -4.59 -4.12
CA TYR A 50 18.05 -5.98 -4.60
C TYR A 50 17.37 -6.09 -5.97
N ILE A 51 16.86 -4.98 -6.52
CA ILE A 51 16.21 -4.97 -7.83
C ILE A 51 17.18 -4.40 -8.89
N ASN A 52 17.48 -5.23 -9.88
CA ASN A 52 18.38 -4.83 -10.97
C ASN A 52 17.64 -4.08 -12.10
N LYS A 53 16.40 -4.51 -12.43
CA LYS A 53 15.62 -3.93 -13.52
C LYS A 53 14.12 -3.98 -13.26
N ILE A 54 13.41 -2.93 -13.66
CA ILE A 54 11.97 -2.82 -13.59
C ILE A 54 11.37 -2.91 -15.01
N HIS A 55 10.40 -3.81 -15.20
CA HIS A 55 9.58 -3.89 -16.40
C HIS A 55 8.25 -3.23 -16.17
N ILE A 56 8.03 -2.08 -16.79
CA ILE A 56 6.81 -1.26 -16.60
C ILE A 56 5.81 -1.61 -17.70
N TYR A 57 4.59 -2.00 -17.29
CA TYR A 57 3.48 -2.25 -18.18
C TYR A 57 2.52 -1.06 -18.22
N ASP A 58 2.35 -0.45 -19.40
CA ASP A 58 1.45 0.69 -19.59
C ASP A 58 0.02 0.23 -19.92
N ARG A 59 -0.85 0.20 -18.89
CA ARG A 59 -2.27 -0.14 -19.04
C ARG A 59 -3.05 0.87 -19.88
N GLN A 60 -2.71 2.16 -19.82
CA GLN A 60 -3.43 3.21 -20.53
C GLN A 60 -3.23 3.05 -22.03
N SER A 61 -2.00 2.83 -22.47
CA SER A 61 -1.72 2.51 -23.85
C SER A 61 -2.40 1.24 -24.33
N ALA A 62 -2.54 0.24 -23.44
CA ALA A 62 -3.25 -1.01 -23.76
C ALA A 62 -4.77 -0.83 -23.89
N ASN A 63 -5.37 0.13 -23.22
CA ASN A 63 -6.82 0.36 -23.25
C ASN A 63 -7.27 1.24 -24.44
N SER A 64 -6.34 1.76 -25.24
CA SER A 64 -6.65 2.66 -26.37
C SER A 64 -7.02 1.93 -27.68
N GLY A 65 -7.46 0.66 -27.60
CA GLY A 65 -7.96 -0.13 -28.73
C GLY A 65 -7.30 -1.50 -28.83
N PHE A 66 -8.00 -2.44 -29.51
CA PHE A 66 -7.59 -3.86 -29.58
C PHE A 66 -6.18 -4.05 -30.15
N PHE A 67 -5.85 -3.40 -31.26
CA PHE A 67 -4.54 -3.52 -31.90
C PHE A 67 -3.43 -2.93 -31.03
N LYS A 68 -3.64 -1.76 -30.43
CA LYS A 68 -2.66 -1.18 -29.49
C LYS A 68 -2.44 -2.05 -28.27
N LYS A 69 -3.49 -2.65 -27.73
CA LYS A 69 -3.39 -3.62 -26.64
C LYS A 69 -2.51 -4.80 -27.01
N LEU A 70 -2.78 -5.40 -28.17
CA LEU A 70 -2.01 -6.56 -28.65
C LEU A 70 -0.53 -6.21 -28.87
N ILE A 71 -0.25 -5.06 -29.48
CA ILE A 71 1.12 -4.60 -29.70
C ILE A 71 1.85 -4.36 -28.37
N THR A 72 1.19 -3.71 -27.41
CA THR A 72 1.74 -3.44 -26.08
C THR A 72 2.06 -4.74 -25.34
N GLU A 73 1.14 -5.71 -25.35
CA GLU A 73 1.36 -7.03 -24.76
C GLU A 73 2.53 -7.75 -25.41
N LEU A 74 2.58 -7.79 -26.74
CA LEU A 74 3.66 -8.46 -27.46
C LEU A 74 5.02 -7.81 -27.22
N LYS A 75 5.09 -6.47 -27.19
CA LYS A 75 6.33 -5.74 -26.85
C LYS A 75 6.78 -6.07 -25.44
N PHE A 76 5.86 -6.07 -24.47
CA PHE A 76 6.14 -6.38 -23.08
C PHE A 76 6.65 -7.82 -22.90
N ILE A 77 5.97 -8.80 -23.48
CA ILE A 77 6.38 -10.21 -23.46
C ILE A 77 7.76 -10.40 -24.13
N ARG A 78 8.01 -9.72 -25.25
CA ARG A 78 9.32 -9.77 -25.92
C ARG A 78 10.43 -9.20 -25.05
N ALA A 79 10.17 -8.09 -24.32
CA ALA A 79 11.13 -7.49 -23.41
C ALA A 79 11.51 -8.45 -22.27
N ILE A 80 10.50 -9.12 -21.67
CA ILE A 80 10.73 -10.13 -20.62
C ILE A 80 11.47 -11.34 -21.19
N LYS A 81 11.06 -11.84 -22.35
CA LYS A 81 11.68 -13.01 -23.00
C LYS A 81 13.15 -12.79 -23.32
N LYS A 82 13.55 -11.56 -23.72
CA LYS A 82 14.93 -11.20 -24.02
C LYS A 82 15.86 -11.37 -22.82
N GLU A 83 15.35 -11.21 -21.61
CA GLU A 83 16.13 -11.34 -20.37
C GLU A 83 16.45 -12.80 -20.00
N LYS A 84 15.74 -13.78 -20.55
CA LYS A 84 15.96 -15.22 -20.31
C LYS A 84 15.89 -15.60 -18.83
N TYR A 85 14.77 -15.28 -18.18
CA TYR A 85 14.55 -15.63 -16.76
C TYR A 85 14.49 -17.14 -16.54
N ASP A 86 15.11 -17.59 -15.45
CA ASP A 86 15.05 -18.98 -14.98
C ASP A 86 13.76 -19.25 -14.21
N MET A 87 13.31 -18.25 -13.42
CA MET A 87 12.14 -18.35 -12.56
C MET A 87 11.31 -17.06 -12.61
N ALA A 88 9.99 -17.23 -12.60
CA ALA A 88 9.03 -16.15 -12.33
C ALA A 88 8.29 -16.43 -11.02
N VAL A 89 8.15 -15.41 -10.17
CA VAL A 89 7.39 -15.46 -8.93
C VAL A 89 6.25 -14.46 -9.03
N GLN A 90 5.03 -14.98 -9.16
CA GLN A 90 3.83 -14.17 -9.26
C GLN A 90 3.13 -14.08 -7.90
N THR A 91 2.87 -12.88 -7.42
CA THR A 91 2.26 -12.60 -6.12
C THR A 91 0.79 -12.14 -6.21
N THR A 92 0.09 -12.56 -7.26
CA THR A 92 -1.35 -12.30 -7.44
C THR A 92 -2.07 -13.57 -7.87
N THR A 93 -3.35 -13.67 -7.58
CA THR A 93 -4.23 -14.78 -8.04
C THR A 93 -4.67 -14.63 -9.50
N GLY A 94 -4.25 -13.55 -10.19
CA GLY A 94 -4.62 -13.30 -11.58
C GLY A 94 -3.78 -14.10 -12.58
N ASP A 95 -4.40 -14.52 -13.68
CA ASP A 95 -3.79 -15.39 -14.70
C ASP A 95 -2.70 -14.69 -15.55
N ARG A 96 -2.74 -13.37 -15.63
CA ARG A 96 -1.93 -12.59 -16.56
C ARG A 96 -0.41 -12.79 -16.41
N GLY A 97 0.11 -12.78 -15.19
CA GLY A 97 1.54 -12.99 -14.95
C GLY A 97 1.98 -14.38 -15.34
N VAL A 98 1.14 -15.40 -15.13
CA VAL A 98 1.39 -16.80 -15.56
C VAL A 98 1.46 -16.88 -17.08
N ILE A 99 0.50 -16.26 -17.77
CA ILE A 99 0.44 -16.21 -19.25
C ILE A 99 1.69 -15.54 -19.81
N ILE A 100 2.05 -14.37 -19.30
CA ILE A 100 3.26 -13.63 -19.71
C ILE A 100 4.51 -14.50 -19.51
N SER A 101 4.65 -15.12 -18.35
CA SER A 101 5.79 -15.99 -18.03
C SER A 101 5.89 -17.18 -19.00
N LYS A 102 4.75 -17.80 -19.33
CA LYS A 102 4.72 -18.90 -20.30
C LYS A 102 5.15 -18.47 -21.70
N TYR A 103 4.61 -17.35 -22.21
CA TYR A 103 5.00 -16.84 -23.54
C TYR A 103 6.43 -16.30 -23.57
N ALA A 104 6.94 -15.81 -22.45
CA ALA A 104 8.35 -15.45 -22.29
C ALA A 104 9.29 -16.67 -22.18
N LYS A 105 8.75 -17.91 -22.19
CA LYS A 105 9.46 -19.19 -22.08
C LYS A 105 10.19 -19.39 -20.74
N ILE A 106 9.65 -18.82 -19.65
CA ILE A 106 10.17 -19.06 -18.29
C ILE A 106 9.75 -20.48 -17.86
N LYS A 107 10.72 -21.29 -17.44
CA LYS A 107 10.49 -22.71 -17.12
C LYS A 107 9.85 -22.92 -15.74
N LYS A 108 10.35 -22.23 -14.73
CA LYS A 108 9.86 -22.34 -13.35
C LYS A 108 8.93 -21.15 -13.04
N ILE A 109 7.64 -21.42 -12.91
CA ILE A 109 6.61 -20.40 -12.61
C ILE A 109 6.00 -20.74 -11.27
N VAL A 110 6.21 -19.84 -10.29
CA VAL A 110 5.69 -19.91 -8.93
C VAL A 110 4.54 -18.92 -8.81
N GLY A 111 3.42 -19.32 -8.21
CA GLY A 111 2.30 -18.39 -8.01
C GLY A 111 1.08 -19.04 -7.40
N PHE A 112 0.07 -18.21 -7.18
CA PHE A 112 -1.22 -18.61 -6.63
C PHE A 112 -2.15 -19.15 -7.70
N LEU A 113 -3.07 -20.02 -7.27
CA LEU A 113 -4.12 -20.53 -8.16
C LEU A 113 -5.07 -19.38 -8.55
N GLY A 114 -5.25 -19.19 -9.85
CA GLY A 114 -6.23 -18.26 -10.43
C GLY A 114 -7.57 -18.93 -10.71
N LYS A 115 -8.48 -18.17 -11.31
CA LYS A 115 -9.84 -18.65 -11.65
C LYS A 115 -9.84 -19.76 -12.72
N HIS A 116 -8.88 -19.75 -13.65
CA HIS A 116 -8.87 -20.65 -14.81
C HIS A 116 -7.98 -21.88 -14.57
N LYS A 117 -8.60 -23.04 -14.40
CA LYS A 117 -7.90 -24.31 -14.14
C LYS A 117 -6.84 -24.66 -15.21
N ALA A 118 -7.07 -24.30 -16.48
CA ALA A 118 -6.11 -24.55 -17.56
C ALA A 118 -4.82 -23.75 -17.37
N ILE A 119 -4.90 -22.50 -16.91
CA ILE A 119 -3.75 -21.64 -16.64
C ILE A 119 -3.02 -22.11 -15.38
N ASN A 120 -3.74 -22.57 -14.36
CA ASN A 120 -3.15 -23.14 -13.16
C ASN A 120 -2.22 -24.34 -13.43
N LYS A 121 -2.43 -25.08 -14.54
CA LYS A 121 -1.54 -26.16 -14.98
C LYS A 121 -0.17 -25.66 -15.47
N LEU A 122 -0.04 -24.38 -15.77
CA LEU A 122 1.23 -23.76 -16.18
C LEU A 122 2.14 -23.41 -14.99
N LEU A 123 1.59 -23.42 -13.77
CA LEU A 123 2.38 -23.21 -12.56
C LEU A 123 3.24 -24.44 -12.28
N SER A 124 4.55 -24.24 -12.15
CA SER A 124 5.49 -25.28 -11.70
C SER A 124 5.40 -25.49 -10.19
N VAL A 125 5.14 -24.40 -9.45
CA VAL A 125 5.00 -24.40 -7.99
C VAL A 125 3.77 -23.58 -7.63
N LYS A 126 2.88 -24.18 -6.83
CA LYS A 126 1.61 -23.58 -6.42
C LYS A 126 1.71 -23.08 -4.99
N ALA A 127 1.65 -21.76 -4.81
CA ALA A 127 1.56 -21.15 -3.50
C ALA A 127 0.14 -21.27 -2.95
N LYS A 128 0.02 -21.48 -1.63
CA LYS A 128 -1.26 -21.47 -0.93
C LYS A 128 -1.72 -20.02 -0.70
N TYR A 129 -2.98 -19.76 -1.02
CA TYR A 129 -3.66 -18.55 -0.61
C TYR A 129 -4.40 -18.88 0.69
N TYR A 130 -4.07 -18.18 1.78
CA TYR A 130 -4.78 -18.37 3.04
C TYR A 130 -6.05 -17.53 3.03
N GLU A 131 -7.16 -18.14 3.44
CA GLU A 131 -8.49 -17.51 3.40
C GLU A 131 -8.80 -16.68 4.64
N ASN A 132 -8.14 -16.93 5.78
CA ASN A 132 -8.51 -16.31 7.05
C ASN A 132 -7.37 -15.49 7.66
N PHE A 133 -7.64 -14.21 8.01
CA PHE A 133 -6.79 -13.33 8.82
C PHE A 133 -5.30 -13.28 8.41
N SER A 134 -5.04 -13.32 7.11
CA SER A 134 -3.67 -13.22 6.58
C SER A 134 -3.42 -11.82 6.05
N HIS A 135 -2.41 -11.15 6.58
CA HIS A 135 -1.97 -9.87 6.04
C HIS A 135 -1.34 -10.04 4.65
N THR A 136 -1.50 -9.05 3.78
CA THR A 136 -0.97 -9.07 2.39
C THR A 136 0.55 -9.30 2.34
N VAL A 137 1.31 -8.88 3.33
CA VAL A 137 2.75 -9.22 3.47
C VAL A 137 2.94 -10.73 3.55
N ASP A 138 2.22 -11.41 4.44
CA ASP A 138 2.30 -12.86 4.60
C ASP A 138 1.79 -13.62 3.38
N LEU A 139 0.73 -13.12 2.74
CA LEU A 139 0.21 -13.68 1.48
C LEU A 139 1.28 -13.63 0.38
N ASN A 140 1.98 -12.52 0.22
CA ASN A 140 3.07 -12.42 -0.75
C ASN A 140 4.21 -13.42 -0.43
N LEU A 141 4.55 -13.60 0.85
CA LEU A 141 5.59 -14.51 1.32
C LEU A 141 5.22 -15.99 1.18
N ASN A 142 3.94 -16.33 0.97
CA ASN A 142 3.54 -17.70 0.67
C ASN A 142 4.13 -18.21 -0.66
N ALA A 143 4.46 -17.32 -1.59
CA ALA A 143 5.21 -17.69 -2.79
C ALA A 143 6.64 -18.17 -2.45
N LEU A 144 7.28 -17.61 -1.42
CA LEU A 144 8.57 -18.07 -0.90
C LEU A 144 8.43 -19.42 -0.18
N ARG A 145 7.43 -19.56 0.69
CA ARG A 145 7.14 -20.82 1.40
C ARG A 145 6.87 -21.97 0.44
N ALA A 146 6.20 -21.68 -0.68
CA ALA A 146 5.98 -22.67 -1.73
C ALA A 146 7.28 -23.14 -2.42
N LEU A 147 8.36 -22.35 -2.33
CA LEU A 147 9.71 -22.75 -2.77
C LEU A 147 10.45 -23.59 -1.73
N GLY A 148 9.90 -23.79 -0.52
CA GLY A 148 10.49 -24.54 0.58
C GLY A 148 11.32 -23.67 1.55
N PHE A 149 11.12 -22.35 1.53
CA PHE A 149 11.88 -21.42 2.39
C PHE A 149 10.96 -20.70 3.38
N GLU A 150 11.41 -20.52 4.61
CA GLU A 150 10.72 -19.66 5.58
C GLU A 150 11.26 -18.22 5.50
N PRO A 151 10.41 -17.20 5.67
CA PRO A 151 10.86 -15.81 5.65
C PRO A 151 11.83 -15.51 6.79
N VAL A 152 12.99 -14.94 6.45
CA VAL A 152 13.98 -14.43 7.42
C VAL A 152 13.71 -12.96 7.78
N SER A 153 12.95 -12.27 6.94
CA SER A 153 12.52 -10.88 7.15
C SER A 153 11.10 -10.69 6.61
N LYS A 154 10.31 -9.85 7.29
CA LYS A 154 9.02 -9.37 6.80
C LYS A 154 9.00 -7.86 6.67
N LYS A 155 10.17 -7.24 6.64
CA LYS A 155 10.34 -5.81 6.57
C LYS A 155 9.84 -5.26 5.23
N VAL A 156 8.85 -4.38 5.29
CA VAL A 156 8.39 -3.58 4.15
C VAL A 156 9.34 -2.39 3.99
N SER A 157 9.93 -2.22 2.83
CA SER A 157 10.93 -1.18 2.57
C SER A 157 10.56 -0.31 1.39
N VAL A 158 10.76 1.00 1.55
CA VAL A 158 10.55 2.01 0.51
C VAL A 158 11.76 2.94 0.46
N PHE A 159 12.10 3.40 -0.75
CA PHE A 159 13.27 4.23 -0.96
C PHE A 159 12.89 5.48 -1.75
N SER A 160 13.52 6.59 -1.44
CA SER A 160 13.42 7.81 -2.23
C SER A 160 14.79 8.50 -2.26
N ASP A 161 15.17 8.91 -3.43
CA ASP A 161 16.34 9.76 -3.72
C ASP A 161 15.96 11.24 -3.83
N GLU A 162 14.66 11.56 -3.74
CA GLU A 162 14.17 12.94 -3.77
C GLU A 162 14.23 13.59 -2.39
N SER A 163 14.51 14.90 -2.38
CA SER A 163 14.51 15.73 -1.18
C SER A 163 13.27 16.61 -1.10
N VAL A 164 12.83 16.88 0.13
CA VAL A 164 11.76 17.84 0.45
C VAL A 164 12.26 19.02 1.29
N GLU A 165 13.56 19.23 1.38
CA GLU A 165 14.16 20.32 2.17
C GLU A 165 13.76 21.69 1.64
N HIS A 166 13.62 21.83 0.31
CA HIS A 166 13.17 23.06 -0.33
C HIS A 166 11.78 23.53 0.12
N LEU A 167 10.98 22.65 0.75
CA LEU A 167 9.66 23.00 1.28
C LEU A 167 9.74 23.72 2.64
N ASN A 168 10.93 23.83 3.24
CA ASN A 168 11.15 24.50 4.53
C ASN A 168 10.18 24.05 5.64
N LEU A 169 9.90 22.76 5.72
CA LEU A 169 8.97 22.18 6.69
C LEU A 169 9.55 22.23 8.10
N PRO A 170 8.70 22.31 9.13
CA PRO A 170 9.10 22.18 10.52
C PRO A 170 9.90 20.90 10.77
N LYS A 171 10.76 20.90 11.80
CA LYS A 171 11.52 19.69 12.18
C LYS A 171 10.61 18.55 12.66
N ARG A 172 9.51 18.90 13.31
CA ARG A 172 8.46 17.95 13.78
C ARG A 172 7.12 18.38 13.21
N PHE A 173 6.43 17.46 12.58
CA PHE A 173 5.10 17.69 12.05
C PHE A 173 4.32 16.37 11.96
N VAL A 174 3.01 16.48 11.91
CA VAL A 174 2.08 15.37 11.63
C VAL A 174 1.79 15.36 10.14
N HIS A 175 2.06 14.24 9.48
CA HIS A 175 1.69 14.04 8.08
C HIS A 175 0.25 13.54 8.02
N VAL A 176 -0.62 14.27 7.36
CA VAL A 176 -2.04 13.93 7.26
C VAL A 176 -2.43 13.72 5.79
N HIS A 177 -3.05 12.57 5.50
CA HIS A 177 -3.52 12.20 4.16
C HIS A 177 -4.95 11.68 4.22
N LEU A 178 -5.91 12.58 3.97
CA LEU A 178 -7.34 12.39 4.22
C LEU A 178 -8.07 11.75 3.05
N THR A 179 -7.44 11.71 1.86
CA THR A 179 -8.11 11.43 0.60
C THR A 179 -7.77 10.06 0.06
N SER A 180 -8.65 9.54 -0.75
CA SER A 180 -8.48 8.31 -1.53
C SER A 180 -9.17 8.50 -2.88
N ARG A 181 -8.64 7.88 -3.93
CA ARG A 181 -9.36 7.83 -5.22
C ARG A 181 -10.77 7.21 -5.10
N TRP A 182 -11.01 6.45 -4.05
CA TRP A 182 -12.30 5.90 -3.69
C TRP A 182 -12.89 6.71 -2.55
N MET A 183 -13.74 7.68 -2.89
CA MET A 183 -14.27 8.66 -1.95
C MET A 183 -14.99 8.03 -0.74
N PHE A 184 -15.60 6.86 -0.90
CA PHE A 184 -16.23 6.10 0.19
C PHE A 184 -15.25 5.58 1.26
N LYS A 185 -13.95 5.72 1.04
CA LYS A 185 -12.90 5.44 2.04
C LYS A 185 -12.43 6.69 2.79
N CYS A 186 -12.89 7.88 2.40
CA CYS A 186 -12.51 9.12 3.06
C CYS A 186 -13.36 9.33 4.31
N ALA A 187 -12.73 9.69 5.41
CA ALA A 187 -13.44 10.08 6.63
C ALA A 187 -14.26 11.36 6.41
N ASN A 188 -15.22 11.64 7.31
CA ASN A 188 -16.03 12.84 7.21
C ASN A 188 -15.19 14.11 7.41
N ASP A 189 -15.66 15.23 6.87
CA ASP A 189 -14.89 16.48 6.84
C ASP A 189 -14.74 17.07 8.25
N GLU A 190 -15.78 16.97 9.07
CA GLU A 190 -15.85 17.49 10.43
C GLU A 190 -14.82 16.78 11.34
N SER A 191 -14.80 15.45 11.36
CA SER A 191 -13.82 14.68 12.13
C SER A 191 -12.39 14.99 11.72
N MET A 192 -12.14 15.15 10.42
CA MET A 192 -10.80 15.45 9.93
C MET A 192 -10.36 16.87 10.27
N ALA A 193 -11.24 17.86 10.15
CA ALA A 193 -10.96 19.23 10.56
C ALA A 193 -10.70 19.30 12.07
N GLU A 194 -11.48 18.62 12.89
CA GLU A 194 -11.31 18.54 14.34
C GLU A 194 -9.93 17.96 14.74
N LEU A 195 -9.46 16.90 14.04
CA LEU A 195 -8.14 16.33 14.30
C LEU A 195 -7.01 17.27 13.91
N ILE A 196 -7.13 17.96 12.78
CA ILE A 196 -6.16 18.95 12.32
C ILE A 196 -6.06 20.08 13.34
N ASP A 197 -7.20 20.63 13.74
CA ASP A 197 -7.27 21.72 14.71
C ASP A 197 -6.72 21.29 16.08
N TYR A 198 -7.02 20.08 16.55
CA TYR A 198 -6.47 19.53 17.78
C TYR A 198 -4.94 19.45 17.74
N CYS A 199 -4.37 18.94 16.64
CA CYS A 199 -2.92 18.84 16.49
C CYS A 199 -2.26 20.24 16.54
N GLU A 200 -2.80 21.21 15.80
CA GLU A 200 -2.20 22.53 15.67
C GLU A 200 -2.45 23.44 16.90
N ASN A 201 -3.69 23.49 17.39
CA ASN A 201 -4.09 24.45 18.42
C ASN A 201 -3.84 23.96 19.85
N GLU A 202 -4.01 22.64 20.10
CA GLU A 202 -3.89 22.09 21.44
C GLU A 202 -2.55 21.40 21.69
N LEU A 203 -2.00 20.70 20.68
CA LEU A 203 -0.72 20.01 20.81
C LEU A 203 0.47 20.81 20.28
N ASN A 204 0.23 21.98 19.68
CA ASN A 204 1.24 22.80 19.00
C ASN A 204 2.11 21.96 18.02
N ALA A 205 1.47 21.02 17.34
CA ALA A 205 2.09 20.12 16.37
C ALA A 205 1.65 20.51 14.96
N LYS A 206 2.56 21.07 14.16
CA LYS A 206 2.24 21.50 12.79
C LYS A 206 1.76 20.34 11.93
N VAL A 207 0.70 20.56 11.17
CA VAL A 207 0.12 19.58 10.25
C VAL A 207 0.55 19.87 8.82
N VAL A 208 0.95 18.82 8.09
CA VAL A 208 1.26 18.85 6.66
C VAL A 208 0.30 17.93 5.93
N LEU A 209 -0.55 18.52 5.06
CA LEU A 209 -1.56 17.82 4.30
C LEU A 209 -1.05 17.41 2.93
N THR A 210 -1.36 16.19 2.50
CA THR A 210 -1.09 15.70 1.14
C THR A 210 -2.34 15.07 0.52
N SER A 211 -2.42 15.07 -0.81
CA SER A 211 -3.41 14.35 -1.62
C SER A 211 -2.85 14.08 -3.02
N ASP A 212 -3.52 13.24 -3.82
CA ASP A 212 -3.30 13.19 -5.27
C ASP A 212 -3.74 14.53 -5.90
N ASN A 213 -3.30 14.80 -7.12
CA ASN A 213 -3.65 15.99 -7.90
C ASN A 213 -5.01 15.88 -8.62
N LYS A 214 -5.79 14.85 -8.34
CA LYS A 214 -7.11 14.68 -8.94
C LYS A 214 -8.13 15.62 -8.34
N GLU A 215 -9.00 16.14 -9.18
CA GLU A 215 -9.99 17.13 -8.81
C GLU A 215 -10.86 16.71 -7.62
N ASN A 216 -11.34 15.47 -7.59
CA ASN A 216 -12.15 14.96 -6.49
C ASN A 216 -11.40 14.93 -5.16
N GLU A 217 -10.11 14.59 -5.16
CA GLU A 217 -9.29 14.58 -3.96
C GLU A 217 -8.94 16.00 -3.50
N LEU A 218 -8.64 16.90 -4.43
CA LEU A 218 -8.40 18.31 -4.12
C LEU A 218 -9.66 18.99 -3.58
N ASN A 219 -10.84 18.69 -4.13
CA ASN A 219 -12.12 19.20 -3.65
C ASN A 219 -12.42 18.69 -2.22
N LYS A 220 -12.17 17.41 -1.95
CA LYS A 220 -12.31 16.83 -0.59
C LYS A 220 -11.39 17.53 0.40
N LEU A 221 -10.13 17.75 0.04
CA LEU A 221 -9.19 18.48 0.88
C LEU A 221 -9.62 19.91 1.13
N ALA A 222 -10.13 20.59 0.09
CA ALA A 222 -10.64 21.96 0.20
C ALA A 222 -11.89 22.07 1.09
N SER A 223 -12.78 21.05 1.10
CA SER A 223 -13.95 21.06 2.00
C SER A 223 -13.53 20.93 3.46
N VAL A 224 -12.58 20.06 3.78
CA VAL A 224 -12.01 19.96 5.14
C VAL A 224 -11.38 21.30 5.57
N LEU A 225 -10.55 21.90 4.71
CA LEU A 225 -9.86 23.16 5.01
C LEU A 225 -10.82 24.33 5.24
N LYS A 226 -12.02 24.33 4.68
CA LYS A 226 -13.03 25.35 4.97
C LYS A 226 -13.61 25.26 6.39
N ILE A 227 -13.56 24.09 7.01
CA ILE A 227 -14.06 23.82 8.36
C ILE A 227 -12.96 24.09 9.39
N CYS A 228 -11.68 23.84 9.04
CA CYS A 228 -10.54 24.04 9.94
C CYS A 228 -10.49 25.47 10.47
N LYS A 229 -10.16 25.60 11.76
CA LYS A 229 -9.88 26.87 12.46
C LYS A 229 -8.39 27.18 12.49
N SER A 230 -7.56 26.20 12.22
CA SER A 230 -6.10 26.29 12.11
C SER A 230 -5.66 26.45 10.64
N GLU A 231 -4.37 26.72 10.45
CA GLU A 231 -3.76 26.92 9.12
C GLU A 231 -2.68 25.84 8.86
N PRO A 232 -3.08 24.60 8.51
CA PRO A 232 -2.13 23.55 8.19
C PRO A 232 -1.40 23.83 6.87
N ILE A 233 -0.19 23.29 6.72
CA ILE A 233 0.59 23.37 5.47
C ILE A 233 -0.06 22.49 4.41
N ASN A 234 -0.66 23.11 3.40
CA ASN A 234 -1.34 22.39 2.33
C ASN A 234 -0.41 22.08 1.14
N LEU A 235 -0.02 20.82 0.98
CA LEU A 235 0.74 20.26 -0.14
C LEU A 235 -0.09 19.36 -1.05
N GLY A 236 -1.42 19.42 -0.96
CA GLY A 236 -2.32 18.63 -1.79
C GLY A 236 -2.04 18.80 -3.29
N GLY A 237 -1.81 17.70 -4.00
CA GLY A 237 -1.53 17.67 -5.44
C GLY A 237 -0.16 18.23 -5.86
N LYS A 238 0.71 18.65 -4.91
CA LYS A 238 1.97 19.34 -5.21
C LYS A 238 3.20 18.44 -5.22
N LEU A 239 3.10 17.23 -4.70
CA LEU A 239 4.23 16.33 -4.52
C LEU A 239 4.18 15.15 -5.49
N SER A 240 5.34 14.72 -5.98
CA SER A 240 5.50 13.40 -6.57
C SER A 240 5.34 12.32 -5.49
N LEU A 241 5.12 11.08 -5.89
CA LEU A 241 5.05 9.97 -4.95
C LEU A 241 6.38 9.77 -4.21
N LYS A 242 7.52 9.98 -4.88
CA LYS A 242 8.86 9.94 -4.26
C LYS A 242 9.06 11.07 -3.25
N GLN A 243 8.61 12.27 -3.55
CA GLN A 243 8.61 13.37 -2.58
C GLN A 243 7.72 13.08 -1.38
N THR A 244 6.57 12.44 -1.60
CA THR A 244 5.68 12.01 -0.51
C THR A 244 6.35 10.95 0.38
N ILE A 245 7.15 10.02 -0.18
CA ILE A 245 7.97 9.08 0.59
C ILE A 245 8.98 9.85 1.47
N ALA A 246 9.71 10.79 0.88
CA ALA A 246 10.70 11.60 1.60
C ALA A 246 10.05 12.47 2.69
N LEU A 247 8.89 13.07 2.41
CA LEU A 247 8.10 13.83 3.37
C LEU A 247 7.65 12.95 4.53
N SER A 248 7.04 11.81 4.24
CA SER A 248 6.53 10.87 5.25
C SER A 248 7.65 10.43 6.22
N LYS A 249 8.85 10.14 5.70
CA LYS A 249 10.02 9.75 6.52
C LYS A 249 10.44 10.80 7.56
N ARG A 250 10.10 12.06 7.35
CA ARG A 250 10.41 13.18 8.26
C ARG A 250 9.30 13.47 9.26
N SER A 251 8.13 12.91 9.10
CA SER A 251 6.99 13.13 10.00
C SER A 251 7.19 12.44 11.35
N SER A 252 6.53 12.94 12.39
CA SER A 252 6.53 12.34 13.73
C SER A 252 5.36 11.36 13.91
N LEU A 253 4.32 11.54 13.10
CA LEU A 253 3.09 10.74 13.10
C LEU A 253 2.45 10.85 11.71
N PHE A 254 1.85 9.78 11.25
CA PHE A 254 0.95 9.77 10.10
C PHE A 254 -0.50 9.58 10.57
N ILE A 255 -1.42 10.38 10.05
CA ILE A 255 -2.86 10.22 10.23
C ILE A 255 -3.51 10.18 8.86
N GLY A 256 -4.32 9.16 8.59
CA GLY A 256 -4.97 9.08 7.28
C GLY A 256 -5.86 7.86 7.11
N VAL A 257 -6.34 7.69 5.88
CA VAL A 257 -7.23 6.59 5.50
C VAL A 257 -6.46 5.44 4.85
N ASP A 258 -7.12 4.28 4.67
CA ASP A 258 -6.55 3.10 3.97
C ASP A 258 -6.13 3.43 2.54
N THR A 259 -4.86 3.81 2.38
CA THR A 259 -4.23 4.14 1.10
C THR A 259 -2.77 3.69 1.05
N ALA A 260 -2.17 3.80 -0.14
CA ALA A 260 -0.74 3.53 -0.31
C ALA A 260 0.15 4.44 0.55
N ILE A 261 -0.28 5.66 0.85
CA ILE A 261 0.50 6.63 1.64
C ILE A 261 0.59 6.16 3.10
N MET A 262 -0.47 5.56 3.65
CA MET A 262 -0.45 4.91 4.96
C MET A 262 0.63 3.80 5.01
N HIS A 263 0.69 2.95 4.00
CA HIS A 263 1.72 1.90 3.93
C HIS A 263 3.14 2.47 3.77
N ILE A 264 3.29 3.61 3.06
CA ILE A 264 4.57 4.32 2.95
C ILE A 264 5.01 4.83 4.33
N ALA A 265 4.10 5.40 5.12
CA ALA A 265 4.41 5.87 6.47
C ALA A 265 4.86 4.71 7.37
N ALA A 266 4.13 3.61 7.36
CA ALA A 266 4.50 2.39 8.09
C ALA A 266 5.86 1.83 7.65
N ALA A 267 6.14 1.77 6.33
CA ALA A 267 7.41 1.31 5.78
C ALA A 267 8.60 2.23 6.15
N ASN A 268 8.35 3.51 6.41
CA ASN A 268 9.31 4.47 6.92
C ASN A 268 9.46 4.41 8.46
N ASP A 269 8.84 3.44 9.12
CA ASP A 269 8.83 3.27 10.57
C ASP A 269 8.18 4.42 11.35
N ILE A 270 7.29 5.19 10.72
CA ILE A 270 6.53 6.27 11.34
C ILE A 270 5.28 5.67 12.00
N PRO A 271 4.94 6.04 13.25
CA PRO A 271 3.66 5.67 13.86
C PRO A 271 2.48 6.08 12.97
N VAL A 272 1.47 5.24 12.88
CA VAL A 272 0.31 5.44 12.01
C VAL A 272 -0.97 5.37 12.84
N ILE A 273 -1.84 6.35 12.67
CA ILE A 273 -3.27 6.26 13.01
C ILE A 273 -4.03 6.19 11.69
N ALA A 274 -4.70 5.09 11.44
CA ALA A 274 -5.37 4.82 10.17
C ALA A 274 -6.88 4.60 10.36
N PHE A 275 -7.66 5.25 9.49
CA PHE A 275 -9.12 5.08 9.43
C PHE A 275 -9.48 4.10 8.33
N PHE A 276 -10.16 3.03 8.71
CA PHE A 276 -10.58 1.98 7.80
C PHE A 276 -12.10 1.98 7.67
N GLY A 277 -12.57 1.95 6.44
CA GLY A 277 -13.95 1.74 6.11
C GLY A 277 -14.21 0.27 5.73
N PRO A 278 -14.52 0.01 4.44
CA PRO A 278 -14.94 -1.33 4.01
C PRO A 278 -13.80 -2.36 3.86
N SER A 279 -12.53 -1.94 3.91
CA SER A 279 -11.38 -2.85 3.79
C SER A 279 -11.05 -3.47 5.16
N GLY A 280 -10.62 -4.74 5.19
CA GLY A 280 -10.19 -5.38 6.44
C GLY A 280 -8.79 -4.94 6.88
N ALA A 281 -8.68 -4.45 8.12
CA ALA A 281 -7.38 -4.06 8.69
C ALA A 281 -6.42 -5.25 8.83
N PHE A 282 -6.95 -6.46 9.11
CA PHE A 282 -6.15 -7.69 9.20
C PHE A 282 -5.42 -8.02 7.89
N GLU A 283 -5.95 -7.61 6.74
CA GLU A 283 -5.35 -7.84 5.41
C GLU A 283 -4.49 -6.66 4.94
N TRP A 284 -4.91 -5.42 5.27
CA TRP A 284 -4.36 -4.19 4.70
C TRP A 284 -3.89 -3.17 5.72
N GLY A 285 -3.88 -3.49 7.01
CA GLY A 285 -3.42 -2.55 8.04
C GLY A 285 -1.96 -2.11 7.85
N PRO A 286 -1.52 -1.02 8.49
CA PRO A 286 -0.13 -0.62 8.45
C PRO A 286 0.75 -1.70 9.10
N TRP A 287 1.77 -2.17 8.38
CA TRP A 287 2.66 -3.22 8.84
C TRP A 287 3.78 -2.67 9.70
N ASP A 288 3.92 -3.16 10.94
CA ASP A 288 5.04 -2.80 11.81
C ASP A 288 6.27 -3.66 11.49
N ASN A 289 7.35 -2.97 11.06
CA ASN A 289 8.59 -3.61 10.63
C ASN A 289 9.39 -4.26 11.77
N SER A 290 9.06 -3.98 13.03
CA SER A 290 9.67 -4.62 14.20
C SER A 290 9.08 -5.99 14.50
N LEU A 291 7.95 -6.34 13.88
CA LEU A 291 7.22 -7.58 14.14
C LEU A 291 7.39 -8.59 13.01
N MET A 292 7.46 -9.87 13.38
CA MET A 292 7.58 -10.99 12.45
C MET A 292 6.26 -11.73 12.19
N GLN A 293 5.18 -11.28 12.81
CA GLN A 293 3.84 -11.86 12.67
C GLN A 293 2.77 -10.78 12.62
N ASN A 294 1.64 -11.10 12.00
CA ASN A 294 0.51 -10.20 11.92
C ASN A 294 -0.03 -9.92 13.34
N GLY A 295 -0.15 -8.66 13.70
CA GLY A 295 -0.71 -8.23 14.98
C GLY A 295 -2.24 -8.05 14.95
N TYR A 296 -2.84 -8.00 13.76
CA TYR A 296 -4.29 -7.88 13.61
C TYR A 296 -4.95 -9.24 13.82
N THR A 297 -5.84 -9.34 14.80
CA THR A 297 -6.45 -10.62 15.24
C THR A 297 -7.96 -10.65 15.09
N ALA A 298 -8.60 -9.50 14.83
CA ALA A 298 -10.04 -9.38 14.64
C ALA A 298 -10.39 -9.03 13.19
N GLN A 299 -11.61 -9.31 12.80
CA GLN A 299 -12.13 -9.00 11.47
C GLN A 299 -12.25 -7.49 11.25
N ASN A 300 -12.64 -6.75 12.30
CA ASN A 300 -12.92 -5.32 12.28
C ASN A 300 -12.67 -4.72 13.67
N GLY A 301 -13.16 -3.50 13.92
CA GLY A 301 -13.00 -2.79 15.18
C GLY A 301 -11.66 -2.08 15.32
N ILE A 302 -11.40 -1.54 16.51
CA ILE A 302 -10.14 -0.86 16.84
C ILE A 302 -9.06 -1.91 17.09
N GLN A 303 -7.95 -1.82 16.37
CA GLN A 303 -6.86 -2.77 16.48
C GLN A 303 -5.51 -2.07 16.38
N SER A 304 -4.45 -2.73 16.85
CA SER A 304 -3.09 -2.23 16.73
C SER A 304 -2.13 -3.32 16.27
N MET A 305 -1.08 -2.88 15.57
CA MET A 305 0.08 -3.69 15.25
C MET A 305 1.34 -2.90 15.63
N GLY A 306 1.95 -3.24 16.77
CA GLY A 306 3.05 -2.47 17.34
C GLY A 306 2.62 -1.00 17.58
N LYS A 307 3.35 -0.07 16.95
CA LYS A 307 3.11 1.38 17.05
C LYS A 307 1.99 1.92 16.14
N HIS A 308 1.35 1.06 15.36
CA HIS A 308 0.28 1.47 14.45
C HIS A 308 -1.08 1.14 15.02
N ILE A 309 -2.03 2.07 14.89
CA ILE A 309 -3.40 1.93 15.37
C ILE A 309 -4.36 2.09 14.19
N VAL A 310 -5.33 1.20 14.11
CA VAL A 310 -6.41 1.25 13.12
C VAL A 310 -7.72 1.45 13.82
N TYR A 311 -8.48 2.42 13.38
CA TYR A 311 -9.87 2.66 13.77
C TYR A 311 -10.78 2.18 12.65
N GLN A 312 -11.67 1.24 12.95
CA GLN A 312 -12.67 0.67 12.05
C GLN A 312 -13.94 0.37 12.82
N LYS A 313 -15.09 0.53 12.21
CA LYS A 313 -16.36 0.14 12.84
C LYS A 313 -16.40 -1.39 13.02
N ASP A 314 -16.91 -1.85 14.16
CA ASP A 314 -17.03 -3.25 14.57
C ASP A 314 -18.35 -3.90 14.12
N TRP A 315 -18.88 -3.48 12.99
CA TRP A 315 -20.13 -3.98 12.45
C TRP A 315 -19.95 -5.35 11.77
N ASP A 316 -20.87 -6.28 11.97
CA ASP A 316 -20.79 -7.68 11.50
C ASP A 316 -20.57 -7.81 10.00
N PHE A 317 -21.04 -6.85 9.19
CA PHE A 317 -20.87 -6.84 7.74
C PHE A 317 -19.57 -6.17 7.26
N VAL A 318 -18.75 -5.66 8.16
CA VAL A 318 -17.42 -5.09 7.83
C VAL A 318 -16.34 -6.16 8.05
N PRO A 319 -15.41 -6.38 7.12
CA PRO A 319 -15.23 -5.70 5.84
C PRO A 319 -16.28 -6.06 4.80
N CYS A 320 -16.53 -5.15 3.85
CA CYS A 320 -17.49 -5.33 2.77
C CYS A 320 -16.98 -4.72 1.45
N ASP A 321 -17.73 -4.90 0.38
CA ASP A 321 -17.49 -4.20 -0.89
C ASP A 321 -18.41 -2.96 -1.04
N LYS A 322 -18.36 -2.33 -2.21
CA LYS A 322 -19.17 -1.14 -2.47
C LYS A 322 -20.68 -1.43 -2.50
N GLU A 323 -21.05 -2.61 -2.92
CA GLU A 323 -22.43 -3.09 -2.91
C GLU A 323 -22.91 -3.23 -1.46
N GLY A 324 -22.10 -3.83 -0.58
CA GLY A 324 -22.41 -3.97 0.84
C GLY A 324 -22.60 -2.62 1.56
N ILE A 325 -21.78 -1.59 1.23
CA ILE A 325 -21.98 -0.24 1.77
C ILE A 325 -23.38 0.28 1.44
N LYS A 326 -23.84 0.13 0.21
CA LYS A 326 -25.16 0.56 -0.25
C LYS A 326 -26.29 -0.26 0.35
N GLU A 327 -26.10 -1.58 0.41
CA GLU A 327 -27.08 -2.53 0.93
C GLU A 327 -27.42 -2.23 2.40
N HIS A 328 -26.42 -1.82 3.17
CA HIS A 328 -26.58 -1.44 4.58
C HIS A 328 -26.85 0.05 4.80
N GLY A 329 -26.86 0.88 3.75
CA GLY A 329 -27.16 2.32 3.83
C GLY A 329 -26.19 3.12 4.69
N VAL A 330 -24.91 2.73 4.70
CA VAL A 330 -23.89 3.29 5.60
C VAL A 330 -22.86 4.21 4.90
N GLU A 331 -23.21 4.76 3.74
CA GLU A 331 -22.33 5.61 2.94
C GLU A 331 -21.77 6.81 3.74
N ASN A 332 -22.56 7.35 4.66
CA ASN A 332 -22.18 8.53 5.45
C ASN A 332 -21.68 8.21 6.86
N THR A 333 -21.91 6.99 7.35
CA THR A 333 -21.62 6.63 8.76
C THR A 333 -20.43 5.67 8.91
N LEU A 334 -20.11 4.89 7.87
CA LEU A 334 -19.00 3.94 7.91
C LEU A 334 -17.65 4.60 8.20
N MET A 335 -17.46 5.82 7.71
CA MET A 335 -16.24 6.62 7.89
C MET A 335 -16.45 7.81 8.84
N ASP A 336 -17.44 7.75 9.70
CA ASP A 336 -17.66 8.70 10.78
C ASP A 336 -17.06 8.16 12.08
N PHE A 337 -16.09 8.88 12.63
CA PHE A 337 -15.35 8.53 13.85
C PHE A 337 -15.55 9.57 14.95
N SER A 338 -16.67 10.28 14.94
CA SER A 338 -16.98 11.32 15.93
C SER A 338 -17.06 10.76 17.34
N ASP A 339 -17.59 9.56 17.51
CA ASP A 339 -17.72 8.89 18.81
C ASP A 339 -16.34 8.45 19.36
N GLU A 340 -15.42 8.05 18.49
CA GLU A 340 -14.07 7.61 18.83
C GLU A 340 -13.09 8.78 18.99
N MET A 341 -13.50 10.01 18.67
CA MET A 341 -12.64 11.20 18.64
C MET A 341 -11.89 11.47 19.96
N PRO A 342 -12.50 11.35 21.14
CA PRO A 342 -11.76 11.55 22.40
C PRO A 342 -10.61 10.56 22.58
N GLU A 343 -10.81 9.29 22.24
CA GLU A 343 -9.76 8.27 22.29
C GLU A 343 -8.66 8.54 21.26
N ILE A 344 -9.04 8.87 20.03
CA ILE A 344 -8.11 9.19 18.94
C ILE A 344 -7.19 10.35 19.34
N LYS A 345 -7.74 11.42 19.90
CA LYS A 345 -6.99 12.58 20.39
C LYS A 345 -5.99 12.19 21.47
N GLU A 346 -6.38 11.37 22.43
CA GLU A 346 -5.48 10.90 23.48
C GLU A 346 -4.34 10.05 22.90
N LYS A 347 -4.62 9.17 21.92
CA LYS A 347 -3.59 8.39 21.24
C LYS A 347 -2.61 9.27 20.44
N ILE A 348 -3.09 10.28 19.74
CA ILE A 348 -2.23 11.28 19.06
C ILE A 348 -1.28 11.93 20.06
N LYS A 349 -1.81 12.38 21.20
CA LYS A 349 -1.04 13.02 22.26
C LYS A 349 0.03 12.09 22.82
N GLN A 350 -0.31 10.84 23.13
CA GLN A 350 0.63 9.82 23.64
C GLN A 350 1.77 9.57 22.65
N ILE A 351 1.44 9.36 21.36
CA ILE A 351 2.46 9.17 20.31
C ILE A 351 3.40 10.37 20.19
N LEU A 352 2.85 11.58 20.13
CA LEU A 352 3.67 12.79 19.97
C LEU A 352 4.55 13.10 21.19
N LYS A 353 4.18 12.60 22.38
CA LYS A 353 5.00 12.64 23.59
C LYS A 353 6.03 11.51 23.67
N GLY A 354 5.93 10.50 22.83
CA GLY A 354 6.77 9.29 22.87
C GLY A 354 6.41 8.35 24.02
N GLU A 355 5.15 8.29 24.41
CA GLU A 355 4.61 7.42 25.46
C GLU A 355 4.22 6.04 24.90
N ILE A 356 3.98 5.95 23.59
CA ILE A 356 3.70 4.73 22.82
C ILE A 356 4.34 4.80 21.44
#